data_71b0671273ee37377ff569c7ec5ed76e
#
_entry.id   71b0671273ee37377ff569c7ec5ed76e
#
_cell.length_a   1.000
_cell.length_b   1.000
_cell.length_c   1.000
_cell.angle_alpha   90.00
_cell.angle_beta   90.00
_cell.angle_gamma   90.00
#
_symmetry.space_group_name_H-M   'P 1'
#
loop_
_entity.id
_entity.type
_entity.pdbx_description
1 polymer ?
#
loop_
_entity_poly.entity_id
_entity_poly.type
_entity_poly.pdbx_seq_one_letter_code
_entity_poly.pdbx_strand_id
1 'polypeptide(L)'
;IGYIYDRQRNALIDEVVLIPYFGPNSYTGEDLVEINCHGSPIVTREILNLCLEQGARLAQAGEFTKRGFLAGKIDLTQAEAVLDLIHSKTERQSRLALSVLKGHLGSEIKAVRKRLMELLTRIIAGIDFPEEVGEVALDDIEAITTDSIKRSQELARTARSGRYLREGLKLAIVGRPNAGKSSLLNCLLSF
;
A
#
# COMPACT_ATOMS: atom_id res chain seq x y z
N ILE A 1 -25.25 13.65 10.55
CA ILE A 1 -25.91 12.64 11.39
C ILE A 1 -27.21 12.26 10.74
N GLY A 2 -27.59 10.98 10.77
CA GLY A 2 -28.82 10.46 10.21
C GLY A 2 -29.23 9.17 10.91
N TYR A 3 -30.35 8.62 10.48
CA TYR A 3 -30.88 7.39 11.03
C TYR A 3 -31.01 6.32 9.95
N ILE A 4 -30.60 5.10 10.26
CA ILE A 4 -30.85 3.93 9.41
C ILE A 4 -32.15 3.29 9.87
N TYR A 5 -33.06 3.16 8.93
CA TYR A 5 -34.40 2.68 9.18
C TYR A 5 -34.73 1.51 8.26
N ASP A 6 -35.11 0.38 8.83
CA ASP A 6 -35.65 -0.75 8.08
C ASP A 6 -37.14 -0.50 7.80
N ARG A 7 -37.46 -0.17 6.55
CA ARG A 7 -38.85 0.11 6.15
C ARG A 7 -39.75 -1.12 6.16
N GLN A 8 -39.17 -2.32 5.94
CA GLN A 8 -39.95 -3.57 5.91
C GLN A 8 -40.39 -3.98 7.31
N ARG A 9 -39.48 -3.84 8.29
CA ARG A 9 -39.74 -4.16 9.68
C ARG A 9 -40.31 -2.99 10.48
N ASN A 10 -40.39 -1.82 9.88
CA ASN A 10 -40.78 -0.58 10.53
C ASN A 10 -39.97 -0.29 11.80
N ALA A 11 -38.64 -0.50 11.73
CA ALA A 11 -37.76 -0.43 12.88
C ALA A 11 -36.59 0.51 12.64
N LEU A 12 -36.27 1.32 13.64
CA LEU A 12 -35.02 2.08 13.71
C LEU A 12 -33.88 1.12 14.04
N ILE A 13 -32.82 1.09 13.20
CA ILE A 13 -31.65 0.25 13.40
C ILE A 13 -30.58 0.98 14.22
N ASP A 14 -30.20 2.20 13.77
CA ASP A 14 -29.15 2.95 14.44
C ASP A 14 -29.16 4.43 14.04
N GLU A 15 -28.56 5.27 14.90
CA GLU A 15 -28.15 6.62 14.56
C GLU A 15 -26.71 6.61 14.02
N VAL A 16 -26.49 7.16 12.83
CA VAL A 16 -25.23 7.03 12.11
C VAL A 16 -24.68 8.37 11.62
N VAL A 17 -23.37 8.40 11.36
CA VAL A 17 -22.77 9.49 10.60
C VAL A 17 -22.54 9.02 9.16
N LEU A 18 -23.19 9.68 8.21
CA LEU A 18 -23.02 9.46 6.78
C LEU A 18 -22.02 10.47 6.23
N ILE A 19 -20.97 9.99 5.58
CA ILE A 19 -19.95 10.85 4.96
C ILE A 19 -19.90 10.52 3.48
N PRO A 20 -20.47 11.37 2.61
CA PRO A 20 -20.31 11.23 1.17
C PRO A 20 -18.96 11.81 0.72
N TYR A 21 -18.29 11.11 -0.16
CA TYR A 21 -17.08 11.54 -0.86
C TYR A 21 -17.38 11.53 -2.35
N PHE A 22 -17.12 12.64 -3.02
CA PHE A 22 -17.32 12.76 -4.46
C PHE A 22 -16.01 12.58 -5.20
N GLY A 23 -16.04 11.80 -6.28
CA GLY A 23 -14.88 11.62 -7.13
C GLY A 23 -14.38 12.94 -7.72
N PRO A 24 -13.08 13.12 -7.90
CA PRO A 24 -12.01 12.18 -7.57
C PRO A 24 -11.55 12.20 -6.10
N ASN A 25 -12.18 12.96 -5.19
CA ASN A 25 -11.73 13.20 -3.82
C ASN A 25 -12.24 12.10 -2.84
N SER A 26 -12.05 10.85 -3.20
CA SER A 26 -12.37 9.68 -2.39
C SER A 26 -11.19 8.70 -2.35
N TYR A 27 -11.28 7.65 -1.54
CA TYR A 27 -10.25 6.61 -1.48
C TYR A 27 -10.10 5.85 -2.80
N THR A 28 -11.22 5.56 -3.46
CA THR A 28 -11.24 4.82 -4.74
C THR A 28 -11.11 5.73 -5.96
N GLY A 29 -11.26 7.04 -5.81
CA GLY A 29 -11.41 8.00 -6.91
C GLY A 29 -12.82 8.07 -7.50
N GLU A 30 -13.74 7.22 -7.05
CA GLU A 30 -15.15 7.17 -7.43
C GLU A 30 -16.02 7.81 -6.33
N ASP A 31 -17.29 8.05 -6.59
CA ASP A 31 -18.22 8.44 -5.53
C ASP A 31 -18.30 7.33 -4.48
N LEU A 32 -18.19 7.72 -3.21
CA LEU A 32 -18.12 6.79 -2.08
C LEU A 32 -18.92 7.35 -0.91
N VAL A 33 -19.58 6.47 -0.17
CA VAL A 33 -20.27 6.83 1.07
C VAL A 33 -19.77 5.95 2.20
N GLU A 34 -19.40 6.57 3.30
CA GLU A 34 -19.10 5.88 4.54
C GLU A 34 -20.29 5.98 5.50
N ILE A 35 -20.67 4.84 6.07
CA ILE A 35 -21.71 4.73 7.10
C ILE A 35 -21.02 4.37 8.41
N ASN A 36 -20.87 5.34 9.29
CA ASN A 36 -20.26 5.13 10.60
C ASN A 36 -21.38 4.88 11.62
N CYS A 37 -21.52 3.64 12.05
CA CYS A 37 -22.53 3.17 12.99
C CYS A 37 -21.90 2.84 14.36
N HIS A 38 -22.73 2.58 15.36
CA HIS A 38 -22.26 2.05 16.64
C HIS A 38 -21.61 0.69 16.47
N GLY A 39 -20.52 0.43 17.23
CA GLY A 39 -19.62 -0.72 17.05
C GLY A 39 -20.19 -2.10 17.42
N SER A 40 -21.50 -2.28 17.38
CA SER A 40 -22.14 -3.59 17.58
C SER A 40 -22.05 -4.45 16.31
N PRO A 41 -21.52 -5.70 16.39
CA PRO A 41 -21.52 -6.62 15.25
C PRO A 41 -22.93 -6.89 14.68
N ILE A 42 -23.97 -6.81 15.52
CA ILE A 42 -25.37 -7.01 15.11
C ILE A 42 -25.80 -5.85 14.24
N VAL A 43 -25.63 -4.61 14.73
CA VAL A 43 -26.00 -3.38 14.01
C VAL A 43 -25.26 -3.30 12.68
N THR A 44 -23.95 -3.53 12.67
CA THR A 44 -23.14 -3.50 11.44
C THR A 44 -23.65 -4.49 10.40
N ARG A 45 -24.03 -5.71 10.85
CA ARG A 45 -24.58 -6.77 9.97
C ARG A 45 -25.95 -6.37 9.41
N GLU A 46 -26.82 -5.80 10.24
CA GLU A 46 -28.17 -5.36 9.80
C GLU A 46 -28.06 -4.25 8.78
N ILE A 47 -27.21 -3.24 9.00
CA ILE A 47 -26.97 -2.16 8.02
C ILE A 47 -26.42 -2.72 6.70
N LEU A 48 -25.45 -3.63 6.77
CA LEU A 48 -24.88 -4.28 5.59
C LEU A 48 -25.95 -5.05 4.81
N ASN A 49 -26.81 -5.83 5.49
CA ASN A 49 -27.89 -6.56 4.85
C ASN A 49 -28.88 -5.62 4.17
N LEU A 50 -29.24 -4.51 4.80
CA LEU A 50 -30.09 -3.50 4.16
C LEU A 50 -29.46 -2.95 2.88
N CYS A 51 -28.16 -2.68 2.88
CA CYS A 51 -27.46 -2.23 1.67
C CYS A 51 -27.51 -3.32 0.56
N LEU A 52 -27.34 -4.59 0.92
CA LEU A 52 -27.42 -5.71 -0.03
C LEU A 52 -28.83 -5.86 -0.62
N GLU A 53 -29.86 -5.73 0.20
CA GLU A 53 -31.28 -5.76 -0.23
C GLU A 53 -31.63 -4.60 -1.18
N GLN A 54 -30.92 -3.47 -1.06
CA GLN A 54 -31.05 -2.33 -1.95
C GLN A 54 -30.19 -2.44 -3.23
N GLY A 55 -29.57 -3.59 -3.49
CA GLY A 55 -28.84 -3.85 -4.71
C GLY A 55 -27.33 -3.64 -4.63
N ALA A 56 -26.79 -3.33 -3.47
CA ALA A 56 -25.34 -3.38 -3.28
C ALA A 56 -24.86 -4.84 -3.32
N ARG A 57 -23.57 -5.04 -3.57
CA ARG A 57 -22.91 -6.35 -3.43
C ARG A 57 -21.75 -6.26 -2.46
N LEU A 58 -21.37 -7.37 -1.88
CA LEU A 58 -20.16 -7.46 -1.09
C LEU A 58 -18.93 -7.17 -1.97
N ALA A 59 -18.03 -6.34 -1.46
CA ALA A 59 -16.75 -6.13 -2.09
C ALA A 59 -15.86 -7.37 -1.91
N GLN A 60 -15.03 -7.64 -2.93
CA GLN A 60 -13.97 -8.65 -2.81
C GLN A 60 -12.85 -8.14 -1.88
N ALA A 61 -12.06 -9.06 -1.34
CA ALA A 61 -10.91 -8.69 -0.52
C ALA A 61 -9.97 -7.76 -1.29
N GLY A 62 -9.67 -6.59 -0.73
CA GLY A 62 -8.81 -5.58 -1.34
C GLY A 62 -9.43 -4.78 -2.49
N GLU A 63 -10.74 -4.93 -2.77
CA GLU A 63 -11.39 -4.26 -3.91
C GLU A 63 -11.29 -2.74 -3.86
N PHE A 64 -11.46 -2.12 -2.71
CA PHE A 64 -11.34 -0.65 -2.56
C PHE A 64 -9.93 -0.17 -2.91
N THR A 65 -8.90 -0.85 -2.41
CA THR A 65 -7.50 -0.54 -2.71
C THR A 65 -7.18 -0.77 -4.20
N LYS A 66 -7.70 -1.85 -4.80
CA LYS A 66 -7.57 -2.12 -6.23
C LYS A 66 -8.20 -1.01 -7.07
N ARG A 67 -9.40 -0.53 -6.72
CA ARG A 67 -10.05 0.58 -7.43
C ARG A 67 -9.24 1.86 -7.31
N GLY A 68 -8.73 2.19 -6.11
CA GLY A 68 -7.85 3.33 -5.91
C GLY A 68 -6.56 3.26 -6.75
N PHE A 69 -5.97 2.07 -6.89
CA PHE A 69 -4.83 1.84 -7.78
C PHE A 69 -5.19 2.04 -9.26
N LEU A 70 -6.30 1.45 -9.73
CA LEU A 70 -6.76 1.61 -11.12
C LEU A 70 -7.13 3.06 -11.46
N ALA A 71 -7.65 3.81 -10.50
CA ALA A 71 -7.94 5.23 -10.61
C ALA A 71 -6.68 6.13 -10.49
N GLY A 72 -5.48 5.55 -10.30
CA GLY A 72 -4.22 6.30 -10.17
C GLY A 72 -4.08 7.08 -8.86
N LYS A 73 -4.90 6.82 -7.85
CA LYS A 73 -4.83 7.46 -6.53
C LYS A 73 -3.62 7.02 -5.72
N ILE A 74 -3.27 5.75 -5.86
CA ILE A 74 -2.11 5.11 -5.24
C ILE A 74 -1.36 4.30 -6.29
N ASP A 75 -0.07 4.10 -6.11
CA ASP A 75 0.72 3.20 -6.93
C ASP A 75 0.72 1.76 -6.36
N LEU A 76 1.30 0.81 -7.12
CA LEU A 76 1.30 -0.60 -6.73
C LEU A 76 2.01 -0.83 -5.39
N THR A 77 3.12 -0.11 -5.14
CA THR A 77 3.87 -0.26 -3.88
C THR A 77 3.06 0.23 -2.68
N GLN A 78 2.29 1.29 -2.86
CA GLN A 78 1.35 1.81 -1.85
C GLN A 78 0.19 0.84 -1.63
N ALA A 79 -0.36 0.24 -2.69
CA ALA A 79 -1.43 -0.76 -2.57
C ALA A 79 -0.97 -1.99 -1.78
N GLU A 80 0.24 -2.49 -2.00
CA GLU A 80 0.85 -3.56 -1.21
C GLU A 80 1.10 -3.14 0.24
N ALA A 81 1.54 -1.90 0.46
CA ALA A 81 1.79 -1.37 1.79
C ALA A 81 0.53 -1.28 2.67
N VAL A 82 -0.67 -1.10 2.08
CA VAL A 82 -1.94 -1.18 2.82
C VAL A 82 -2.09 -2.56 3.47
N LEU A 83 -1.83 -3.63 2.73
CA LEU A 83 -1.92 -4.99 3.23
C LEU A 83 -0.86 -5.26 4.32
N ASP A 84 0.36 -4.78 4.12
CA ASP A 84 1.44 -4.90 5.10
C ASP A 84 1.11 -4.17 6.40
N LEU A 85 0.50 -3.00 6.31
CA LEU A 85 0.07 -2.23 7.48
C LEU A 85 -1.00 -2.98 8.27
N ILE A 86 -1.99 -3.56 7.60
CA ILE A 86 -3.08 -4.34 8.22
C ILE A 86 -2.51 -5.58 8.93
N HIS A 87 -1.53 -6.25 8.35
CA HIS A 87 -0.94 -7.48 8.89
C HIS A 87 0.27 -7.23 9.81
N SER A 88 0.63 -5.98 10.06
CA SER A 88 1.77 -5.64 10.92
C SER A 88 1.54 -6.14 12.35
N LYS A 89 2.53 -6.86 12.89
CA LYS A 89 2.51 -7.41 14.26
C LYS A 89 3.40 -6.64 15.23
N THR A 90 4.23 -5.74 14.71
CA THR A 90 5.14 -4.92 15.50
C THR A 90 5.06 -3.47 15.06
N GLU A 91 5.35 -2.56 15.98
CA GLU A 91 5.38 -1.12 15.70
C GLU A 91 6.36 -0.79 14.58
N ARG A 92 7.49 -1.50 14.52
CA ARG A 92 8.51 -1.31 13.48
C ARG A 92 8.00 -1.71 12.10
N GLN A 93 7.22 -2.81 12.00
CA GLN A 93 6.54 -3.21 10.75
C GLN A 93 5.52 -2.17 10.32
N SER A 94 4.69 -1.69 11.24
CA SER A 94 3.69 -0.66 10.97
C SER A 94 4.33 0.64 10.47
N ARG A 95 5.40 1.11 11.11
CA ARG A 95 6.14 2.31 10.67
C ARG A 95 6.74 2.15 9.28
N LEU A 96 7.29 0.97 8.96
CA LEU A 96 7.84 0.68 7.63
C LEU A 96 6.74 0.70 6.57
N ALA A 97 5.64 -0.03 6.79
CA ALA A 97 4.51 -0.05 5.88
C ALA A 97 3.92 1.35 5.65
N LEU A 98 3.80 2.15 6.70
CA LEU A 98 3.34 3.53 6.62
C LEU A 98 4.29 4.42 5.80
N SER A 99 5.60 4.21 5.90
CA SER A 99 6.60 4.92 5.08
C SER A 99 6.43 4.63 3.59
N VAL A 100 6.21 3.36 3.23
CA VAL A 100 5.95 2.95 1.85
C VAL A 100 4.60 3.51 1.38
N LEU A 101 3.56 3.44 2.22
CA LEU A 101 2.23 3.98 1.93
C LEU A 101 2.26 5.50 1.66
N LYS A 102 3.15 6.24 2.32
CA LYS A 102 3.41 7.67 2.03
C LYS A 102 4.08 7.93 0.68
N GLY A 103 4.42 6.89 -0.08
CA GLY A 103 4.94 6.99 -1.44
C GLY A 103 6.46 7.23 -1.55
N HIS A 104 7.23 7.10 -0.47
CA HIS A 104 8.68 7.31 -0.50
C HIS A 104 9.37 6.41 -1.53
N LEU A 105 9.04 5.10 -1.55
CA LEU A 105 9.61 4.17 -2.52
C LEU A 105 9.23 4.53 -3.95
N GLY A 106 7.95 4.84 -4.18
CA GLY A 106 7.45 5.24 -5.50
C GLY A 106 8.11 6.51 -6.01
N SER A 107 8.37 7.50 -5.14
CA SER A 107 9.05 8.75 -5.52
C SER A 107 10.50 8.52 -5.95
N GLU A 108 11.24 7.64 -5.26
CA GLU A 108 12.61 7.28 -5.62
C GLU A 108 12.68 6.57 -6.98
N ILE A 109 11.78 5.62 -7.23
CA ILE A 109 11.70 4.92 -8.53
C ILE A 109 11.33 5.90 -9.64
N LYS A 110 10.37 6.81 -9.40
CA LYS A 110 10.00 7.86 -10.37
C LYS A 110 11.14 8.80 -10.67
N ALA A 111 11.98 9.14 -9.68
CA ALA A 111 13.16 9.99 -9.88
C ALA A 111 14.20 9.31 -10.79
N VAL A 112 14.50 8.02 -10.56
CA VAL A 112 15.40 7.26 -11.44
C VAL A 112 14.82 7.18 -12.87
N ARG A 113 13.55 6.83 -13.00
CA ARG A 113 12.87 6.77 -14.30
C ARG A 113 12.91 8.12 -15.03
N LYS A 114 12.66 9.22 -14.34
CA LYS A 114 12.67 10.57 -14.93
C LYS A 114 14.04 10.89 -15.53
N ARG A 115 15.13 10.65 -14.79
CA ARG A 115 16.50 10.88 -15.27
C ARG A 115 16.83 10.07 -16.53
N LEU A 116 16.44 8.78 -16.55
CA LEU A 116 16.64 7.91 -17.72
C LEU A 116 15.81 8.36 -18.92
N MET A 117 14.57 8.82 -18.70
CA MET A 117 13.72 9.37 -19.76
C MET A 117 14.28 10.69 -20.32
N GLU A 118 14.80 11.57 -19.48
CA GLU A 118 15.45 12.82 -19.90
C GLU A 118 16.71 12.53 -20.73
N LEU A 119 17.52 11.54 -20.32
CA LEU A 119 18.67 11.11 -21.09
C LEU A 119 18.25 10.53 -22.46
N LEU A 120 17.25 9.64 -22.46
CA LEU A 120 16.73 9.06 -23.70
C LEU A 120 16.21 10.14 -24.66
N THR A 121 15.48 11.12 -24.15
CA THR A 121 14.98 12.25 -24.95
C THR A 121 16.13 13.05 -25.58
N ARG A 122 17.19 13.32 -24.80
CA ARG A 122 18.40 14.03 -25.34
C ARG A 122 19.08 13.20 -26.43
N ILE A 123 19.23 11.90 -26.26
CA ILE A 123 19.82 10.99 -27.25
C ILE A 123 19.00 11.01 -28.56
N ILE A 124 17.67 10.83 -28.45
CA ILE A 124 16.79 10.85 -29.62
C ILE A 124 16.85 12.19 -30.33
N ALA A 125 16.78 13.31 -29.59
CA ALA A 125 16.88 14.65 -30.17
C ALA A 125 18.23 14.89 -30.90
N GLY A 126 19.35 14.38 -30.36
CA GLY A 126 20.64 14.46 -31.01
C GLY A 126 20.75 13.62 -32.31
N ILE A 127 19.98 12.50 -32.38
CA ILE A 127 19.91 11.69 -33.62
C ILE A 127 19.03 12.36 -34.66
N ASP A 128 17.87 12.90 -34.26
CA ASP A 128 16.88 13.48 -35.19
C ASP A 128 17.30 14.89 -35.66
N PHE A 129 17.98 15.65 -34.80
CA PHE A 129 18.37 17.05 -35.05
C PHE A 129 19.85 17.32 -34.68
N PRO A 130 20.81 16.65 -35.34
CA PRO A 130 22.23 16.71 -34.96
C PRO A 130 22.84 18.10 -35.09
N GLU A 131 22.37 18.91 -36.04
CA GLU A 131 22.86 20.27 -36.24
C GLU A 131 22.39 21.28 -35.20
N GLU A 132 21.21 21.04 -34.59
CA GLU A 132 20.58 21.95 -33.62
C GLU A 132 20.90 21.59 -32.18
N VAL A 133 20.90 20.27 -31.84
CA VAL A 133 21.03 19.77 -30.47
C VAL A 133 22.43 19.25 -30.17
N GLY A 134 23.14 18.78 -31.20
CA GLY A 134 24.43 18.11 -31.06
C GLY A 134 24.31 16.68 -30.46
N GLU A 135 25.42 15.96 -30.49
CA GLU A 135 25.49 14.63 -29.90
C GLU A 135 25.62 14.68 -28.37
N VAL A 136 24.98 13.75 -27.68
CA VAL A 136 25.15 13.58 -26.21
C VAL A 136 26.50 12.91 -25.97
N ALA A 137 27.35 13.54 -25.15
CA ALA A 137 28.65 12.98 -24.82
C ALA A 137 28.51 11.59 -24.15
N LEU A 138 29.37 10.65 -24.57
CA LEU A 138 29.36 9.28 -23.98
C LEU A 138 29.61 9.31 -22.48
N ASP A 139 30.43 10.22 -21.98
CA ASP A 139 30.69 10.40 -20.55
C ASP A 139 29.41 10.77 -19.76
N ASP A 140 28.56 11.64 -20.35
CA ASP A 140 27.25 12.00 -19.76
C ASP A 140 26.32 10.76 -19.68
N ILE A 141 26.30 9.96 -20.76
CA ILE A 141 25.48 8.73 -20.81
C ILE A 141 25.97 7.73 -19.74
N GLU A 142 27.27 7.53 -19.63
CA GLU A 142 27.87 6.63 -18.66
C GLU A 142 27.65 7.12 -17.23
N ALA A 143 27.82 8.41 -16.96
CA ALA A 143 27.60 8.97 -15.63
C ALA A 143 26.14 8.82 -15.16
N ILE A 144 25.17 9.17 -16.01
CA ILE A 144 23.73 9.10 -15.66
C ILE A 144 23.29 7.65 -15.50
N THR A 145 23.73 6.73 -16.36
CA THR A 145 23.39 5.31 -16.27
C THR A 145 24.02 4.67 -15.05
N THR A 146 25.28 4.94 -14.75
CA THR A 146 25.99 4.43 -13.56
C THR A 146 25.36 4.92 -12.27
N ASP A 147 24.99 6.19 -12.16
CA ASP A 147 24.26 6.74 -11.00
C ASP A 147 22.89 6.08 -10.82
N SER A 148 22.17 5.88 -11.93
CA SER A 148 20.86 5.21 -11.93
C SER A 148 20.95 3.75 -11.48
N ILE A 149 21.99 3.02 -11.92
CA ILE A 149 22.29 1.64 -11.48
C ILE A 149 22.61 1.62 -9.98
N LYS A 150 23.49 2.50 -9.52
CA LYS A 150 23.88 2.61 -8.12
C LYS A 150 22.67 2.86 -7.23
N ARG A 151 21.83 3.81 -7.59
CA ARG A 151 20.62 4.14 -6.87
C ARG A 151 19.64 2.97 -6.81
N SER A 152 19.42 2.29 -7.93
CA SER A 152 18.57 1.09 -7.99
C SER A 152 19.09 -0.05 -7.12
N GLN A 153 20.41 -0.26 -7.09
CA GLN A 153 21.06 -1.26 -6.24
C GLN A 153 20.93 -0.92 -4.75
N GLU A 154 21.03 0.35 -4.37
CA GLU A 154 20.82 0.80 -2.99
C GLU A 154 19.38 0.51 -2.54
N LEU A 155 18.38 0.85 -3.38
CA LEU A 155 16.98 0.53 -3.12
C LEU A 155 16.77 -0.99 -2.98
N ALA A 156 17.32 -1.79 -3.88
CA ALA A 156 17.22 -3.25 -3.82
C ALA A 156 17.91 -3.86 -2.57
N ARG A 157 19.00 -3.27 -2.12
CA ARG A 157 19.71 -3.74 -0.90
C ARG A 157 18.89 -3.47 0.35
N THR A 158 18.24 -2.30 0.44
CA THR A 158 17.37 -1.98 1.56
C THR A 158 16.11 -2.86 1.58
N ALA A 159 15.59 -3.25 0.42
CA ALA A 159 14.45 -4.16 0.31
C ALA A 159 14.71 -5.54 0.95
N ARG A 160 15.93 -6.09 0.84
CA ARG A 160 16.30 -7.36 1.51
C ARG A 160 16.17 -7.28 3.03
N SER A 161 16.66 -6.18 3.62
CA SER A 161 16.54 -5.96 5.07
C SER A 161 15.08 -5.74 5.48
N GLY A 162 14.28 -5.07 4.65
CA GLY A 162 12.85 -4.85 4.84
C GLY A 162 12.05 -6.16 4.82
N ARG A 163 12.46 -7.15 4.03
CA ARG A 163 11.79 -8.46 3.97
C ARG A 163 11.78 -9.18 5.32
N TYR A 164 12.89 -9.21 6.04
CA TYR A 164 12.94 -9.80 7.38
C TYR A 164 12.05 -9.07 8.39
N LEU A 165 11.91 -7.75 8.23
CA LEU A 165 11.01 -6.98 9.07
C LEU A 165 9.53 -7.25 8.72
N ARG A 166 9.23 -7.51 7.45
CA ARG A 166 7.87 -7.79 6.95
C ARG A 166 7.41 -9.22 7.29
N GLU A 167 8.25 -10.22 6.97
CA GLU A 167 7.90 -11.65 7.08
C GLU A 167 8.22 -12.22 8.48
N GLY A 168 9.09 -11.55 9.24
CA GLY A 168 9.67 -12.07 10.47
C GLY A 168 10.73 -13.14 10.19
N LEU A 169 11.37 -13.61 11.25
CA LEU A 169 12.31 -14.71 11.21
C LEU A 169 11.63 -15.99 11.73
N LYS A 170 11.63 -17.03 10.92
CA LYS A 170 11.22 -18.37 11.37
C LYS A 170 12.41 -19.03 12.07
N LEU A 171 12.37 -19.14 13.39
CA LEU A 171 13.37 -19.78 14.21
C LEU A 171 12.88 -21.14 14.66
N ALA A 172 13.70 -22.17 14.47
CA ALA A 172 13.46 -23.49 15.01
C ALA A 172 14.50 -23.77 16.12
N ILE A 173 14.02 -24.05 17.33
CA ILE A 173 14.87 -24.46 18.45
C ILE A 173 14.94 -25.99 18.46
N VAL A 174 16.09 -26.55 18.05
CA VAL A 174 16.32 -28.00 17.97
C VAL A 174 17.32 -28.44 19.04
N GLY A 175 17.14 -29.66 19.58
CA GLY A 175 18.02 -30.25 20.60
C GLY A 175 17.42 -31.50 21.23
N ARG A 176 18.22 -32.20 22.01
CA ARG A 176 17.82 -33.43 22.72
C ARG A 176 16.63 -33.18 23.66
N PRO A 177 15.82 -34.19 24.00
CA PRO A 177 14.80 -34.05 25.05
C PRO A 177 15.41 -33.47 26.34
N ASN A 178 14.68 -32.63 27.05
CA ASN A 178 15.10 -31.99 28.31
C ASN A 178 16.32 -31.05 28.23
N ALA A 179 16.73 -30.61 27.04
CA ALA A 179 17.84 -29.66 26.83
C ALA A 179 17.47 -28.19 27.11
N GLY A 180 16.33 -27.88 27.74
CA GLY A 180 15.94 -26.53 28.09
C GLY A 180 15.31 -25.71 26.96
N LYS A 181 14.87 -26.35 25.83
CA LYS A 181 14.28 -25.65 24.67
C LYS A 181 13.07 -24.79 25.04
N SER A 182 12.16 -25.34 25.84
CA SER A 182 10.96 -24.63 26.31
C SER A 182 11.29 -23.48 27.26
N SER A 183 12.31 -23.65 28.12
CA SER A 183 12.78 -22.60 29.01
C SER A 183 13.42 -21.45 28.22
N LEU A 184 14.20 -21.76 27.18
CA LEU A 184 14.76 -20.76 26.28
C LEU A 184 13.67 -20.02 25.51
N LEU A 185 12.67 -20.73 24.99
CA LEU A 185 11.54 -20.13 24.30
C LEU A 185 10.76 -19.18 25.20
N ASN A 186 10.44 -19.62 26.42
CA ASN A 186 9.74 -18.80 27.40
C ASN A 186 10.54 -17.55 27.79
N CYS A 187 11.85 -17.68 27.95
CA CYS A 187 12.74 -16.54 28.23
C CYS A 187 12.75 -15.53 27.05
N LEU A 188 12.76 -16.00 25.80
CA LEU A 188 12.73 -15.15 24.61
C LEU A 188 11.37 -14.46 24.42
N LEU A 189 10.28 -15.07 24.84
CA LEU A 189 8.93 -14.53 24.76
C LEU A 189 8.56 -13.68 25.99
N SER A 190 9.44 -13.56 26.97
CA SER A 190 9.21 -12.83 28.24
C SER A 190 7.99 -13.33 29.01
N PHE A 191 7.73 -14.64 28.95
CA PHE A 191 6.76 -15.36 29.79
C PHE A 191 7.45 -16.04 30.98
#